data_53abc8d77519b8d5af502a5bcd8dd0ed
#
_entry.id   53abc8d77519b8d5af502a5bcd8dd0ed
#
_cell.length_a   1.000
_cell.length_b   1.000
_cell.length_c   1.000
_cell.angle_alpha   90.00
_cell.angle_beta   90.00
_cell.angle_gamma   90.00
#
_symmetry.space_group_name_H-M   'P 1'
#
loop_
_entity.id
_entity.type
_entity.pdbx_description
1 polymer ?
#
loop_
_entity_poly.entity_id
_entity_poly.type
_entity_poly.pdbx_seq_one_letter_code
_entity_poly.pdbx_strand_id
1 'polypeptide(L)'
;MSSERSVPSSDTEAPPQLSQVSETAPSGVFPVVAVGAGDVQTLEQFFSAMAPGEDLGFLVVPAATPSSSLPSAEDLASSLRAVAPLPVCTAAKAGKLVPNKIVVVPPAERLEAIDPSLALTLIPSERPANVDAGFRALAHALGPMAIGVLLAGEGTNGALGLAEIRRLGGLAAVQSLQEWGAGTVPDAALTTSPVDIVLPLAELAQHVRSYGRKLAPYPASLSSDAMAAIARISRAVHGHTRQDFAIYRPECLLPAARRRRLLLGHESLDEYAEHVEQEAKEAFLLQRDLQAGPRQFFRM
;
A
#
# COMPACT_ATOMS: atom_id res chain seq x y z
N MET A 1 38.71 -54.20 -20.12
CA MET A 1 37.65 -54.12 -19.07
C MET A 1 37.59 -52.67 -18.60
N SER A 2 36.77 -51.87 -19.30
CA SER A 2 36.60 -50.45 -19.02
C SER A 2 35.32 -50.29 -18.20
N SER A 3 35.41 -49.70 -17.00
CA SER A 3 34.27 -49.40 -16.15
C SER A 3 33.80 -48.00 -16.42
N GLU A 4 32.65 -47.88 -17.05
CA GLU A 4 31.89 -46.65 -17.18
C GLU A 4 31.31 -46.25 -15.80
N ARG A 5 31.68 -45.08 -15.31
CA ARG A 5 31.01 -44.42 -14.17
C ARG A 5 29.84 -43.61 -14.71
N SER A 6 28.64 -44.03 -14.42
CA SER A 6 27.42 -43.25 -14.62
C SER A 6 27.38 -42.08 -13.66
N VAL A 7 27.18 -40.86 -14.21
CA VAL A 7 26.93 -39.62 -13.49
C VAL A 7 25.43 -39.60 -13.15
N PRO A 8 25.00 -39.27 -11.90
CA PRO A 8 23.59 -39.09 -11.60
C PRO A 8 23.08 -37.79 -12.19
N SER A 9 21.95 -37.87 -12.87
CA SER A 9 21.17 -36.75 -13.41
C SER A 9 20.71 -35.85 -12.26
N SER A 10 21.06 -34.55 -12.35
CA SER A 10 20.55 -33.51 -11.48
C SER A 10 19.06 -33.32 -11.76
N ASP A 11 18.22 -33.66 -10.77
CA ASP A 11 16.83 -33.28 -10.73
C ASP A 11 16.77 -31.73 -10.66
N THR A 12 16.37 -31.14 -11.76
CA THR A 12 16.06 -29.70 -11.81
C THR A 12 14.69 -29.52 -11.14
N GLU A 13 14.70 -29.18 -9.86
CA GLU A 13 13.51 -28.76 -9.14
C GLU A 13 12.91 -27.54 -9.84
N ALA A 14 11.69 -27.67 -10.34
CA ALA A 14 10.95 -26.58 -10.95
C ALA A 14 10.73 -25.47 -9.91
N PRO A 15 10.87 -24.18 -10.28
CA PRO A 15 10.64 -23.08 -9.35
C PRO A 15 9.21 -23.12 -8.82
N PRO A 16 8.99 -22.79 -7.53
CA PRO A 16 7.68 -22.82 -6.93
C PRO A 16 6.71 -21.93 -7.74
N GLN A 17 5.60 -22.51 -8.15
CA GLN A 17 4.52 -21.81 -8.82
C GLN A 17 4.01 -20.72 -7.86
N LEU A 18 4.30 -19.46 -8.17
CA LEU A 18 3.70 -18.32 -7.51
C LEU A 18 2.19 -18.41 -7.71
N SER A 19 1.49 -18.68 -6.61
CA SER A 19 0.05 -18.69 -6.52
C SER A 19 -0.52 -17.46 -7.22
N GLN A 20 -1.43 -17.68 -8.14
CA GLN A 20 -2.17 -16.66 -8.88
C GLN A 20 -2.79 -15.70 -7.87
N VAL A 21 -2.33 -14.45 -7.88
CA VAL A 21 -3.03 -13.37 -7.18
C VAL A 21 -4.38 -13.24 -7.88
N SER A 22 -5.44 -13.56 -7.17
CA SER A 22 -6.81 -13.47 -7.67
C SER A 22 -7.05 -12.04 -8.16
N GLU A 23 -7.32 -11.87 -9.46
CA GLU A 23 -7.52 -10.56 -10.12
C GLU A 23 -8.85 -9.89 -9.74
N THR A 24 -9.68 -10.55 -8.93
CA THR A 24 -10.96 -10.01 -8.45
C THR A 24 -10.91 -9.80 -6.96
N ALA A 25 -11.02 -8.53 -6.52
CA ALA A 25 -11.23 -8.24 -5.11
C ALA A 25 -12.47 -9.00 -4.62
N PRO A 26 -12.38 -9.79 -3.53
CA PRO A 26 -13.53 -10.51 -3.01
C PRO A 26 -14.64 -9.54 -2.62
N SER A 27 -15.90 -9.94 -2.80
CA SER A 27 -17.08 -9.17 -2.40
C SER A 27 -16.99 -8.83 -0.90
N GLY A 28 -16.93 -7.53 -0.57
CA GLY A 28 -16.79 -7.07 0.82
C GLY A 28 -15.42 -6.49 1.18
N VAL A 29 -14.49 -6.37 0.22
CA VAL A 29 -13.20 -5.68 0.43
C VAL A 29 -13.41 -4.17 0.50
N PHE A 30 -12.85 -3.56 1.51
CA PHE A 30 -12.86 -2.12 1.74
C PHE A 30 -11.41 -1.60 1.83
N PRO A 31 -11.18 -0.28 1.63
CA PRO A 31 -9.85 0.29 1.77
C PRO A 31 -9.32 0.18 3.20
N VAL A 32 -8.06 -0.19 3.34
CA VAL A 32 -7.39 -0.24 4.65
C VAL A 32 -6.17 0.66 4.64
N VAL A 33 -6.11 1.52 5.65
CA VAL A 33 -5.00 2.41 5.93
C VAL A 33 -4.09 1.75 6.95
N ALA A 34 -2.89 1.35 6.53
CA ALA A 34 -1.83 0.92 7.44
C ALA A 34 -0.97 2.12 7.83
N VAL A 35 -0.83 2.34 9.13
CA VAL A 35 -0.07 3.46 9.70
C VAL A 35 1.13 2.93 10.44
N GLY A 36 2.33 3.30 10.00
CA GLY A 36 3.59 3.05 10.68
C GLY A 36 4.08 4.32 11.39
N ALA A 37 4.34 4.25 12.68
CA ALA A 37 4.89 5.37 13.46
C ALA A 37 5.75 4.88 14.62
N GLY A 38 6.80 5.64 14.94
CA GLY A 38 7.64 5.43 16.12
C GLY A 38 7.25 6.27 17.32
N ASP A 39 6.26 7.15 17.18
CA ASP A 39 5.82 8.08 18.20
C ASP A 39 4.31 8.00 18.42
N VAL A 40 3.90 7.84 19.71
CA VAL A 40 2.50 7.72 20.12
C VAL A 40 1.75 9.02 19.90
N GLN A 41 2.36 10.16 20.20
CA GLN A 41 1.71 11.47 20.08
C GLN A 41 1.34 11.77 18.64
N THR A 42 2.20 11.42 17.68
CA THR A 42 1.93 11.57 16.24
C THR A 42 0.78 10.69 15.80
N LEU A 43 0.68 9.44 16.31
CA LEU A 43 -0.48 8.57 16.08
C LEU A 43 -1.77 9.17 16.64
N GLU A 44 -1.76 9.68 17.86
CA GLU A 44 -2.90 10.33 18.48
C GLU A 44 -3.40 11.52 17.67
N GLN A 45 -2.49 12.38 17.20
CA GLN A 45 -2.83 13.51 16.33
C GLN A 45 -3.41 13.07 14.98
N PHE A 46 -2.83 12.04 14.35
CA PHE A 46 -3.33 11.50 13.10
C PHE A 46 -4.74 10.95 13.25
N PHE A 47 -4.99 10.13 14.28
CA PHE A 47 -6.29 9.49 14.48
C PHE A 47 -7.36 10.42 15.05
N SER A 48 -6.98 11.49 15.74
CA SER A 48 -7.94 12.52 16.17
C SER A 48 -8.62 13.25 15.00
N ALA A 49 -7.95 13.28 13.84
CA ALA A 49 -8.47 13.88 12.61
C ALA A 49 -9.35 12.92 11.77
N MET A 50 -9.49 11.66 12.19
CA MET A 50 -10.36 10.69 11.50
C MET A 50 -11.83 10.93 11.85
N ALA A 51 -12.76 10.38 11.04
CA ALA A 51 -14.19 10.42 11.29
C ALA A 51 -14.80 9.02 11.07
N PRO A 52 -15.87 8.68 11.81
CA PRO A 52 -16.61 7.45 11.59
C PRO A 52 -17.44 7.52 10.29
N GLY A 53 -17.85 6.35 9.78
CA GLY A 53 -18.77 6.24 8.63
C GLY A 53 -18.12 6.41 7.26
N GLU A 54 -16.81 6.20 7.17
CA GLU A 54 -16.07 6.33 5.90
C GLU A 54 -15.70 5.00 5.25
N ASP A 55 -16.17 3.89 5.81
CA ASP A 55 -15.90 2.50 5.36
C ASP A 55 -14.40 2.17 5.19
N LEU A 56 -13.54 2.88 5.93
CA LEU A 56 -12.11 2.63 5.99
C LEU A 56 -11.75 1.76 7.17
N GLY A 57 -10.93 0.73 6.96
CA GLY A 57 -10.27 0.00 8.04
C GLY A 57 -8.91 0.62 8.35
N PHE A 58 -8.44 0.45 9.60
CA PHE A 58 -7.14 0.99 10.00
C PHE A 58 -6.31 -0.09 10.69
N LEU A 59 -5.03 -0.17 10.31
CA LEU A 59 -4.03 -1.06 10.87
C LEU A 59 -2.86 -0.23 11.39
N VAL A 60 -2.64 -0.22 12.70
CA VAL A 60 -1.49 0.46 13.31
C VAL A 60 -0.37 -0.55 13.52
N VAL A 61 0.77 -0.30 12.91
CA VAL A 61 2.00 -1.07 13.10
C VAL A 61 3.02 -0.15 13.77
N PRO A 62 3.18 -0.24 15.10
CA PRO A 62 4.13 0.62 15.80
C PRO A 62 5.56 0.29 15.38
N ALA A 63 6.38 1.31 15.14
CA ALA A 63 7.80 1.15 14.82
C ALA A 63 8.63 1.16 16.10
N ALA A 64 9.39 0.10 16.36
CA ALA A 64 10.40 0.14 17.41
C ALA A 64 11.55 1.05 17.01
N THR A 65 11.97 1.92 17.92
CA THR A 65 13.18 2.71 17.75
C THR A 65 14.25 2.23 18.72
N PRO A 66 15.54 2.38 18.39
CA PRO A 66 16.63 2.04 19.32
C PRO A 66 16.58 2.81 20.65
N SER A 67 15.96 3.99 20.63
CA SER A 67 15.93 4.94 21.74
C SER A 67 14.65 4.85 22.60
N SER A 68 13.61 4.19 22.15
CA SER A 68 12.33 4.10 22.88
C SER A 68 11.86 2.68 23.08
N SER A 69 11.42 2.37 24.32
CA SER A 69 10.59 1.21 24.58
C SER A 69 9.18 1.50 24.06
N LEU A 70 8.72 0.70 23.09
CA LEU A 70 7.32 0.80 22.66
C LEU A 70 6.38 0.44 23.82
N PRO A 71 5.28 1.20 23.99
CA PRO A 71 4.22 0.80 24.89
C PRO A 71 3.65 -0.56 24.47
N SER A 72 3.04 -1.28 25.40
CA SER A 72 2.30 -2.50 25.03
C SER A 72 1.20 -2.16 24.03
N ALA A 73 0.73 -3.17 23.26
CA ALA A 73 -0.37 -2.97 22.34
C ALA A 73 -1.65 -2.47 23.04
N GLU A 74 -1.86 -2.88 24.29
CA GLU A 74 -3.03 -2.45 25.06
C GLU A 74 -2.90 -1.01 25.56
N ASP A 75 -1.69 -0.58 25.98
CA ASP A 75 -1.43 0.81 26.37
C ASP A 75 -1.60 1.74 25.17
N LEU A 76 -1.02 1.37 24.01
CA LEU A 76 -1.20 2.13 22.78
C LEU A 76 -2.68 2.17 22.34
N ALA A 77 -3.38 1.05 22.41
CA ALA A 77 -4.80 1.02 22.10
C ALA A 77 -5.62 1.88 23.10
N SER A 78 -5.19 1.97 24.36
CA SER A 78 -5.84 2.80 25.37
C SER A 78 -5.62 4.29 25.09
N SER A 79 -4.40 4.70 24.76
CA SER A 79 -4.09 6.07 24.34
C SER A 79 -4.93 6.47 23.12
N LEU A 80 -4.97 5.62 22.11
CA LEU A 80 -5.75 5.91 20.89
C LEU A 80 -7.27 5.96 21.15
N ARG A 81 -7.81 5.13 22.07
CA ARG A 81 -9.24 5.20 22.47
C ARG A 81 -9.62 6.54 23.10
N ALA A 82 -8.68 7.23 23.71
CA ALA A 82 -8.95 8.52 24.35
C ALA A 82 -9.15 9.65 23.34
N VAL A 83 -8.58 9.55 22.13
CA VAL A 83 -8.54 10.63 21.15
C VAL A 83 -9.22 10.29 19.82
N ALA A 84 -9.21 9.03 19.41
CA ALA A 84 -9.77 8.61 18.12
C ALA A 84 -11.31 8.50 18.21
N PRO A 85 -12.03 9.02 17.21
CA PRO A 85 -13.49 8.88 17.15
C PRO A 85 -13.95 7.49 16.66
N LEU A 86 -13.03 6.55 16.54
CA LEU A 86 -13.23 5.18 16.04
C LEU A 86 -12.94 4.15 17.12
N PRO A 87 -13.63 3.00 17.14
CA PRO A 87 -13.29 1.90 18.04
C PRO A 87 -11.87 1.40 17.83
N VAL A 88 -11.12 1.19 18.92
CA VAL A 88 -9.74 0.70 18.89
C VAL A 88 -9.63 -0.63 19.63
N CYS A 89 -8.93 -1.59 19.04
CA CYS A 89 -8.61 -2.86 19.69
C CYS A 89 -7.22 -3.37 19.24
N THR A 90 -6.67 -4.33 19.95
CA THR A 90 -5.46 -5.02 19.53
C THR A 90 -5.78 -6.07 18.46
N ALA A 91 -4.80 -6.42 17.63
CA ALA A 91 -4.97 -7.42 16.56
C ALA A 91 -5.34 -8.80 17.12
N ALA A 92 -4.80 -9.18 18.28
CA ALA A 92 -5.17 -10.42 18.96
C ALA A 92 -6.67 -10.49 19.33
N LYS A 93 -7.27 -9.36 19.71
CA LYS A 93 -8.71 -9.26 20.03
C LYS A 93 -9.58 -9.09 18.79
N ALA A 94 -9.04 -8.46 17.73
CA ALA A 94 -9.78 -8.21 16.50
C ALA A 94 -9.97 -9.47 15.66
N GLY A 95 -8.91 -10.27 15.54
CA GLY A 95 -8.84 -11.43 14.66
C GLY A 95 -8.86 -11.10 13.17
N LYS A 96 -9.58 -10.06 12.77
CA LYS A 96 -9.69 -9.58 11.40
C LYS A 96 -9.88 -8.07 11.31
N LEU A 97 -9.57 -7.52 10.12
CA LEU A 97 -9.88 -6.13 9.80
C LEU A 97 -11.37 -5.98 9.49
N VAL A 98 -11.94 -4.88 9.97
CA VAL A 98 -13.32 -4.48 9.68
C VAL A 98 -13.37 -2.97 9.43
N PRO A 99 -14.35 -2.46 8.66
CA PRO A 99 -14.49 -1.03 8.43
C PRO A 99 -14.69 -0.25 9.73
N ASN A 100 -14.32 1.02 9.71
CA ASN A 100 -14.52 1.95 10.82
C ASN A 100 -13.91 1.49 12.16
N LYS A 101 -12.78 0.76 12.10
CA LYS A 101 -12.09 0.25 13.29
C LYS A 101 -10.58 0.37 13.16
N ILE A 102 -9.94 0.72 14.25
CA ILE A 102 -8.48 0.76 14.38
C ILE A 102 -8.01 -0.52 15.08
N VAL A 103 -7.11 -1.24 14.41
CA VAL A 103 -6.51 -2.48 14.91
C VAL A 103 -5.00 -2.24 15.13
N VAL A 104 -4.54 -2.45 16.35
CA VAL A 104 -3.15 -2.25 16.77
C VAL A 104 -2.41 -3.59 16.77
N VAL A 105 -1.35 -3.70 16.00
CA VAL A 105 -0.46 -4.87 15.99
C VAL A 105 0.42 -4.83 17.25
N PRO A 106 0.51 -5.94 18.02
CA PRO A 106 1.38 -5.99 19.19
C PRO A 106 2.86 -5.84 18.81
N PRO A 107 3.66 -5.05 19.55
CA PRO A 107 5.08 -4.88 19.25
C PRO A 107 5.91 -6.17 19.29
N ALA A 108 5.50 -7.15 20.11
CA ALA A 108 6.16 -8.45 20.23
C ALA A 108 5.79 -9.44 19.12
N GLU A 109 4.89 -9.05 18.23
CA GLU A 109 4.39 -9.89 17.15
C GLU A 109 4.63 -9.23 15.79
N ARG A 110 4.74 -10.06 14.76
CA ARG A 110 4.81 -9.64 13.38
C ARG A 110 3.55 -10.07 12.66
N LEU A 111 2.96 -9.16 11.90
CA LEU A 111 1.91 -9.51 10.98
C LEU A 111 2.53 -10.25 9.79
N GLU A 112 2.24 -11.54 9.67
CA GLU A 112 2.78 -12.40 8.63
C GLU A 112 1.94 -12.37 7.37
N ALA A 113 0.62 -12.46 7.54
CA ALA A 113 -0.33 -12.49 6.43
C ALA A 113 -1.68 -11.90 6.81
N ILE A 114 -2.39 -11.44 5.80
CA ILE A 114 -3.83 -11.10 5.84
C ILE A 114 -4.49 -11.96 4.77
N ASP A 115 -5.47 -12.75 5.15
CA ASP A 115 -6.17 -13.62 4.21
C ASP A 115 -7.28 -12.87 3.41
N PRO A 116 -7.91 -13.48 2.40
CA PRO A 116 -8.99 -12.86 1.64
C PRO A 116 -10.22 -12.47 2.47
N SER A 117 -10.41 -13.04 3.67
CA SER A 117 -11.46 -12.65 4.61
C SER A 117 -11.06 -11.50 5.53
N LEU A 118 -9.86 -10.97 5.33
CA LEU A 118 -9.18 -9.95 6.13
C LEU A 118 -8.83 -10.40 7.56
N ALA A 119 -8.72 -11.72 7.79
CA ALA A 119 -8.21 -12.26 9.03
C ALA A 119 -6.68 -12.09 9.12
N LEU A 120 -6.22 -11.80 10.34
CA LEU A 120 -4.83 -11.47 10.63
C LEU A 120 -4.09 -12.70 11.14
N THR A 121 -2.97 -13.04 10.53
CA THR A 121 -2.04 -14.04 11.02
C THR A 121 -0.85 -13.35 11.67
N LEU A 122 -0.75 -13.49 12.98
CA LEU A 122 0.33 -12.93 13.79
C LEU A 122 1.28 -14.06 14.23
N ILE A 123 2.57 -13.78 14.20
CA ILE A 123 3.60 -14.70 14.71
C ILE A 123 4.51 -13.97 15.70
N PRO A 124 5.02 -14.65 16.73
CA PRO A 124 6.01 -14.09 17.64
C PRO A 124 7.23 -13.59 16.85
N SER A 125 7.77 -12.45 17.24
CA SER A 125 8.92 -11.85 16.56
C SER A 125 10.00 -11.44 17.56
N GLU A 126 11.22 -11.91 17.33
CA GLU A 126 12.39 -11.45 18.08
C GLU A 126 12.79 -10.01 17.73
N ARG A 127 12.33 -9.51 16.57
CA ARG A 127 12.49 -8.13 16.15
C ARG A 127 11.18 -7.39 16.35
N PRO A 128 11.10 -6.50 17.37
CA PRO A 128 9.86 -5.78 17.67
C PRO A 128 9.38 -4.98 16.47
N ALA A 129 8.06 -4.93 16.31
CA ALA A 129 7.31 -4.04 15.42
C ALA A 129 7.93 -3.85 14.03
N ASN A 130 7.63 -4.77 13.13
CA ASN A 130 8.13 -4.72 11.75
C ASN A 130 7.07 -4.09 10.83
N VAL A 131 7.16 -2.76 10.65
CA VAL A 131 6.26 -1.99 9.77
C VAL A 131 6.34 -2.50 8.32
N ASP A 132 7.54 -2.84 7.84
CA ASP A 132 7.72 -3.40 6.49
C ASP A 132 6.93 -4.70 6.29
N ALA A 133 6.89 -5.58 7.30
CA ALA A 133 6.12 -6.83 7.21
C ALA A 133 4.61 -6.54 7.18
N GLY A 134 4.13 -5.67 8.06
CA GLY A 134 2.71 -5.29 8.11
C GLY A 134 2.24 -4.64 6.80
N PHE A 135 3.03 -3.71 6.26
CA PHE A 135 2.72 -3.06 5.00
C PHE A 135 2.75 -4.03 3.82
N ARG A 136 3.70 -4.95 3.83
CA ARG A 136 3.82 -5.99 2.79
C ARG A 136 2.63 -6.96 2.84
N ALA A 137 2.25 -7.43 4.03
CA ALA A 137 1.07 -8.28 4.20
C ALA A 137 -0.20 -7.58 3.69
N LEU A 138 -0.39 -6.28 4.03
CA LEU A 138 -1.52 -5.50 3.53
C LEU A 138 -1.48 -5.31 2.01
N ALA A 139 -0.32 -5.01 1.45
CA ALA A 139 -0.13 -4.82 0.02
C ALA A 139 -0.51 -6.06 -0.79
N HIS A 140 -0.10 -7.25 -0.33
CA HIS A 140 -0.43 -8.51 -0.99
C HIS A 140 -1.90 -8.91 -0.84
N ALA A 141 -2.52 -8.60 0.30
CA ALA A 141 -3.93 -8.93 0.53
C ALA A 141 -4.89 -8.01 -0.25
N LEU A 142 -4.58 -6.72 -0.33
CA LEU A 142 -5.52 -5.70 -0.79
C LEU A 142 -5.09 -5.01 -2.09
N GLY A 143 -3.84 -5.13 -2.50
CA GLY A 143 -3.34 -4.49 -3.71
C GLY A 143 -3.67 -3.00 -3.77
N PRO A 144 -4.45 -2.55 -4.79
CA PRO A 144 -4.81 -1.14 -4.96
C PRO A 144 -5.71 -0.56 -3.86
N MET A 145 -6.31 -1.40 -3.00
CA MET A 145 -7.13 -0.96 -1.86
C MET A 145 -6.29 -0.70 -0.60
N ALA A 146 -4.98 -0.98 -0.64
CA ALA A 146 -4.06 -0.70 0.43
C ALA A 146 -3.60 0.76 0.41
N ILE A 147 -3.61 1.40 1.57
CA ILE A 147 -3.06 2.75 1.78
C ILE A 147 -1.99 2.64 2.87
N GLY A 148 -0.74 2.96 2.54
CA GLY A 148 0.36 3.01 3.49
C GLY A 148 0.65 4.45 3.91
N VAL A 149 0.76 4.67 5.21
CA VAL A 149 1.10 5.96 5.80
C VAL A 149 2.30 5.78 6.72
N LEU A 150 3.40 6.45 6.43
CA LEU A 150 4.54 6.54 7.32
C LEU A 150 4.56 7.90 8.02
N LEU A 151 4.41 7.85 9.32
CA LEU A 151 4.52 9.00 10.19
C LEU A 151 5.93 9.09 10.79
N ALA A 152 6.14 10.12 11.59
CA ALA A 152 7.41 10.35 12.27
C ALA A 152 7.90 9.11 13.06
N GLY A 153 9.21 8.95 13.07
CA GLY A 153 9.90 7.87 13.75
C GLY A 153 11.36 7.80 13.34
N GLU A 154 12.18 7.15 14.15
CA GLU A 154 13.60 6.94 13.87
C GLU A 154 13.82 5.70 13.01
N GLY A 155 14.85 5.72 12.16
CA GLY A 155 15.30 4.57 11.39
C GLY A 155 14.71 4.47 9.99
N THR A 156 14.60 3.26 9.46
CA THR A 156 14.21 2.99 8.06
C THR A 156 13.06 2.00 7.93
N ASN A 157 12.52 1.51 9.05
CA ASN A 157 11.50 0.47 9.08
C ASN A 157 10.16 0.99 8.55
N GLY A 158 9.66 0.37 7.49
CA GLY A 158 8.43 0.76 6.79
C GLY A 158 8.66 1.28 5.38
N ALA A 159 9.89 1.74 5.04
CA ALA A 159 10.18 2.28 3.72
C ALA A 159 10.04 1.25 2.60
N LEU A 160 10.52 0.02 2.82
CA LEU A 160 10.39 -1.08 1.85
C LEU A 160 8.95 -1.60 1.75
N GLY A 161 8.25 -1.66 2.87
CA GLY A 161 6.84 -2.04 2.89
C GLY A 161 5.96 -1.01 2.18
N LEU A 162 6.24 0.29 2.35
CA LEU A 162 5.55 1.36 1.65
C LEU A 162 5.79 1.29 0.13
N ALA A 163 7.04 1.02 -0.28
CA ALA A 163 7.38 0.79 -1.68
C ALA A 163 6.60 -0.38 -2.27
N GLU A 164 6.38 -1.46 -1.49
CA GLU A 164 5.60 -2.62 -1.92
C GLU A 164 4.11 -2.30 -2.07
N ILE A 165 3.51 -1.53 -1.13
CA ILE A 165 2.13 -1.02 -1.27
C ILE A 165 1.99 -0.28 -2.60
N ARG A 166 2.90 0.65 -2.87
CA ARG A 166 2.87 1.42 -4.11
C ARG A 166 3.07 0.55 -5.34
N ARG A 167 3.98 -0.41 -5.29
CA ARG A 167 4.26 -1.36 -6.38
C ARG A 167 3.03 -2.17 -6.76
N LEU A 168 2.20 -2.57 -5.79
CA LEU A 168 0.95 -3.32 -6.00
C LEU A 168 -0.27 -2.42 -6.28
N GLY A 169 -0.05 -1.14 -6.54
CA GLY A 169 -1.09 -0.20 -6.99
C GLY A 169 -1.77 0.57 -5.87
N GLY A 170 -1.39 0.35 -4.62
CA GLY A 170 -1.88 1.10 -3.46
C GLY A 170 -1.28 2.50 -3.35
N LEU A 171 -1.73 3.27 -2.38
CA LEU A 171 -1.27 4.63 -2.10
C LEU A 171 -0.12 4.62 -1.10
N ALA A 172 0.96 5.35 -1.41
CA ALA A 172 2.10 5.59 -0.53
C ALA A 172 2.09 7.04 -0.05
N ALA A 173 1.93 7.25 1.25
CA ALA A 173 1.85 8.56 1.87
C ALA A 173 2.83 8.69 3.03
N VAL A 174 3.46 9.86 3.17
CA VAL A 174 4.52 10.11 4.14
C VAL A 174 4.32 11.49 4.77
N GLN A 175 4.56 11.59 6.07
CA GLN A 175 4.60 12.87 6.77
C GLN A 175 5.79 13.71 6.29
N SER A 176 5.59 15.02 6.14
CA SER A 176 6.61 15.95 5.67
C SER A 176 7.81 16.03 6.61
N LEU A 177 9.03 16.03 6.03
CA LEU A 177 10.29 16.17 6.76
C LEU A 177 10.47 17.53 7.48
N GLN A 178 9.73 18.56 7.07
CA GLN A 178 9.82 19.88 7.70
C GLN A 178 9.49 19.85 9.19
N GLU A 179 8.75 18.83 9.62
CA GLU A 179 8.37 18.64 11.03
C GLU A 179 9.39 17.79 11.81
N TRP A 180 10.28 17.01 11.15
CA TRP A 180 11.07 15.97 11.83
C TRP A 180 12.56 15.89 11.44
N GLY A 181 12.99 16.48 10.35
CA GLY A 181 14.39 16.50 9.92
C GLY A 181 14.88 15.19 9.24
N ALA A 182 16.18 15.14 8.96
CA ALA A 182 16.83 14.03 8.27
C ALA A 182 17.10 12.82 9.18
N GLY A 183 17.24 11.63 8.59
CA GLY A 183 17.51 10.38 9.32
C GLY A 183 16.29 9.71 9.94
N THR A 184 15.09 10.16 9.58
CA THR A 184 13.81 9.62 10.06
C THR A 184 13.23 8.59 9.07
N VAL A 185 12.20 7.85 9.49
CA VAL A 185 11.47 6.90 8.63
C VAL A 185 10.92 7.58 7.37
N PRO A 186 10.32 8.79 7.44
CA PRO A 186 9.93 9.54 6.24
C PRO A 186 11.08 9.79 5.25
N ASP A 187 12.26 10.18 5.74
CA ASP A 187 13.44 10.41 4.89
C ASP A 187 13.89 9.13 4.17
N ALA A 188 13.94 8.01 4.90
CA ALA A 188 14.25 6.71 4.33
C ALA A 188 13.22 6.29 3.25
N ALA A 189 11.94 6.56 3.44
CA ALA A 189 10.91 6.26 2.46
C ALA A 189 11.11 7.06 1.17
N LEU A 190 11.39 8.35 1.28
CA LEU A 190 11.61 9.25 0.12
C LEU A 190 12.85 8.86 -0.70
N THR A 191 13.88 8.31 -0.05
CA THR A 191 15.10 7.83 -0.73
C THR A 191 14.95 6.43 -1.33
N THR A 192 14.08 5.59 -0.76
CA THR A 192 13.91 4.19 -1.17
C THR A 192 13.04 4.05 -2.43
N SER A 193 11.95 4.80 -2.51
CA SER A 193 10.95 4.69 -3.59
C SER A 193 10.21 6.00 -3.80
N PRO A 194 9.69 6.26 -5.00
CA PRO A 194 8.76 7.37 -5.19
C PRO A 194 7.57 7.23 -4.23
N VAL A 195 7.21 8.34 -3.58
CA VAL A 195 6.05 8.46 -2.70
C VAL A 195 4.98 9.27 -3.43
N ASP A 196 3.71 8.97 -3.18
CA ASP A 196 2.60 9.65 -3.87
C ASP A 196 2.19 10.96 -3.17
N ILE A 197 2.23 10.97 -1.83
CA ILE A 197 1.84 12.11 -1.00
C ILE A 197 2.91 12.39 0.05
N VAL A 198 3.34 13.64 0.16
CA VAL A 198 4.22 14.14 1.22
C VAL A 198 3.61 15.43 1.76
N LEU A 199 3.05 15.39 2.96
CA LEU A 199 2.30 16.50 3.55
C LEU A 199 2.55 16.61 5.07
N PRO A 200 2.36 17.79 5.66
CA PRO A 200 2.24 17.95 7.11
C PRO A 200 1.14 17.05 7.68
N LEU A 201 1.29 16.63 8.94
CA LEU A 201 0.45 15.63 9.58
C LEU A 201 -1.06 15.92 9.47
N ALA A 202 -1.49 17.15 9.73
CA ALA A 202 -2.90 17.52 9.69
C ALA A 202 -3.50 17.43 8.28
N GLU A 203 -2.74 17.84 7.26
CA GLU A 203 -3.15 17.74 5.86
C GLU A 203 -3.12 16.30 5.36
N LEU A 204 -2.09 15.53 5.79
CA LEU A 204 -1.92 14.13 5.44
C LEU A 204 -3.14 13.30 5.86
N ALA A 205 -3.61 13.46 7.10
CA ALA A 205 -4.77 12.78 7.60
C ALA A 205 -6.04 13.06 6.75
N GLN A 206 -6.25 14.33 6.38
CA GLN A 206 -7.38 14.73 5.54
C GLN A 206 -7.29 14.17 4.11
N HIS A 207 -6.09 14.17 3.52
CA HIS A 207 -5.86 13.63 2.18
C HIS A 207 -6.06 12.11 2.13
N VAL A 208 -5.53 11.38 3.11
CA VAL A 208 -5.72 9.92 3.23
C VAL A 208 -7.20 9.57 3.35
N ARG A 209 -7.96 10.30 4.16
CA ARG A 209 -9.42 10.14 4.27
C ARG A 209 -10.12 10.38 2.94
N SER A 210 -9.85 11.55 2.32
CA SER A 210 -10.48 11.93 1.05
C SER A 210 -10.20 10.92 -0.06
N TYR A 211 -8.96 10.45 -0.15
CA TYR A 211 -8.56 9.41 -1.10
C TYR A 211 -9.27 8.08 -0.81
N GLY A 212 -9.24 7.62 0.44
CA GLY A 212 -9.83 6.33 0.83
C GLY A 212 -11.33 6.27 0.56
N ARG A 213 -12.07 7.34 0.84
CA ARG A 213 -13.52 7.45 0.54
C ARG A 213 -13.86 7.30 -0.94
N LYS A 214 -12.98 7.76 -1.82
CA LYS A 214 -13.14 7.66 -3.29
C LYS A 214 -12.66 6.32 -3.84
N LEU A 215 -12.00 5.53 -3.01
CA LEU A 215 -11.45 4.24 -3.41
C LEU A 215 -12.54 3.18 -3.32
N ALA A 216 -13.05 2.73 -4.45
CA ALA A 216 -14.04 1.65 -4.54
C ALA A 216 -13.38 0.35 -5.01
N PRO A 217 -13.89 -0.83 -4.67
CA PRO A 217 -13.41 -2.11 -5.21
C PRO A 217 -13.39 -2.11 -6.73
N TYR A 218 -12.50 -2.92 -7.31
CA TYR A 218 -12.51 -3.14 -8.75
C TYR A 218 -13.77 -3.89 -9.15
N PRO A 219 -14.43 -3.47 -10.25
CA PRO A 219 -15.49 -4.30 -10.83
C PRO A 219 -14.88 -5.60 -11.36
N ALA A 220 -15.67 -6.68 -11.34
CA ALA A 220 -15.24 -7.98 -11.84
C ALA A 220 -14.87 -7.98 -13.35
N SER A 221 -15.40 -7.01 -14.09
CA SER A 221 -15.03 -6.74 -15.50
C SER A 221 -15.03 -5.24 -15.75
N LEU A 222 -14.12 -4.77 -16.60
CA LEU A 222 -14.09 -3.39 -17.03
C LEU A 222 -15.24 -3.10 -17.99
N SER A 223 -15.89 -1.95 -17.81
CA SER A 223 -16.87 -1.47 -18.79
C SER A 223 -16.18 -1.11 -20.12
N SER A 224 -16.95 -1.06 -21.20
CA SER A 224 -16.47 -0.60 -22.51
C SER A 224 -15.83 0.79 -22.42
N ASP A 225 -16.41 1.68 -21.62
CA ASP A 225 -15.94 3.05 -21.46
C ASP A 225 -14.59 3.08 -20.69
N ALA A 226 -14.45 2.29 -19.64
CA ALA A 226 -13.19 2.15 -18.92
C ALA A 226 -12.09 1.58 -19.82
N MET A 227 -12.40 0.60 -20.66
CA MET A 227 -11.49 0.03 -21.65
C MET A 227 -11.06 1.09 -22.68
N ALA A 228 -12.01 1.88 -23.19
CA ALA A 228 -11.74 2.97 -24.13
C ALA A 228 -10.85 4.05 -23.50
N ALA A 229 -11.13 4.46 -22.25
CA ALA A 229 -10.32 5.43 -21.52
C ALA A 229 -8.88 4.92 -21.31
N ILE A 230 -8.69 3.66 -20.91
CA ILE A 230 -7.36 3.06 -20.75
C ILE A 230 -6.60 3.01 -22.07
N ALA A 231 -7.28 2.69 -23.19
CA ALA A 231 -6.67 2.72 -24.50
C ALA A 231 -6.24 4.14 -24.94
N ARG A 232 -7.02 5.18 -24.58
CA ARG A 232 -6.63 6.58 -24.77
C ARG A 232 -5.39 6.94 -23.97
N ILE A 233 -5.39 6.59 -22.66
CA ILE A 233 -4.25 6.81 -21.75
C ILE A 233 -2.99 6.15 -22.31
N SER A 234 -3.07 4.89 -22.72
CA SER A 234 -1.92 4.16 -23.31
C SER A 234 -1.35 4.88 -24.54
N ARG A 235 -2.22 5.34 -25.44
CA ARG A 235 -1.81 6.11 -26.64
C ARG A 235 -1.17 7.46 -26.28
N ALA A 236 -1.74 8.16 -25.30
CA ALA A 236 -1.20 9.43 -24.84
C ALA A 236 0.19 9.28 -24.22
N VAL A 237 0.37 8.26 -23.36
CA VAL A 237 1.69 7.92 -22.80
C VAL A 237 2.68 7.59 -23.92
N HIS A 238 2.31 6.78 -24.90
CA HIS A 238 3.16 6.49 -26.06
C HIS A 238 3.54 7.76 -26.84
N GLY A 239 2.57 8.64 -27.08
CA GLY A 239 2.78 9.90 -27.78
C GLY A 239 3.84 10.79 -27.13
N HIS A 240 3.79 10.93 -25.82
CA HIS A 240 4.70 11.78 -25.05
C HIS A 240 6.05 11.12 -24.73
N THR A 241 6.06 9.80 -24.46
CA THR A 241 7.23 9.11 -23.88
C THR A 241 7.92 8.16 -24.87
N ARG A 242 7.30 7.89 -26.02
CA ARG A 242 7.72 6.90 -27.02
C ARG A 242 7.73 5.45 -26.50
N GLN A 243 7.18 5.21 -25.32
CA GLN A 243 7.06 3.87 -24.74
C GLN A 243 5.67 3.31 -25.01
N ASP A 244 5.60 2.14 -25.64
CA ASP A 244 4.35 1.51 -26.00
C ASP A 244 3.85 0.59 -24.88
N PHE A 245 2.68 0.94 -24.33
CA PHE A 245 1.95 0.14 -23.34
C PHE A 245 0.72 -0.56 -23.95
N ALA A 246 0.46 -0.42 -25.25
CA ALA A 246 -0.68 -1.06 -25.91
C ALA A 246 -0.56 -2.60 -25.95
N ILE A 247 0.66 -3.13 -25.79
CA ILE A 247 0.92 -4.56 -25.72
C ILE A 247 0.56 -5.19 -24.35
N TYR A 248 0.26 -4.36 -23.35
CA TYR A 248 -0.12 -4.82 -22.03
C TYR A 248 -1.63 -4.91 -21.90
N ARG A 249 -2.10 -5.84 -21.07
CA ARG A 249 -3.53 -5.93 -20.77
C ARG A 249 -4.00 -4.66 -20.06
N PRO A 250 -5.19 -4.13 -20.38
CA PRO A 250 -5.73 -2.93 -19.75
C PRO A 250 -5.75 -2.99 -18.21
N GLU A 251 -5.98 -4.18 -17.66
CA GLU A 251 -6.00 -4.43 -16.22
C GLU A 251 -4.66 -4.11 -15.54
N CYS A 252 -3.54 -4.23 -16.28
CA CYS A 252 -2.21 -3.91 -15.77
C CYS A 252 -1.98 -2.39 -15.64
N LEU A 253 -2.64 -1.58 -16.49
CA LEU A 253 -2.52 -0.13 -16.48
C LEU A 253 -3.47 0.52 -15.47
N LEU A 254 -4.62 -0.13 -15.23
CA LEU A 254 -5.71 0.41 -14.43
C LEU A 254 -5.31 0.81 -13.00
N PRO A 255 -4.51 0.02 -12.23
CA PRO A 255 -4.14 0.40 -10.86
C PRO A 255 -3.39 1.73 -10.80
N ALA A 256 -2.40 1.92 -11.67
CA ALA A 256 -1.62 3.16 -11.73
C ALA A 256 -2.47 4.34 -12.23
N ALA A 257 -3.24 4.16 -13.31
CA ALA A 257 -4.13 5.17 -13.84
C ALA A 257 -5.18 5.61 -12.81
N ARG A 258 -5.80 4.67 -12.11
CA ARG A 258 -6.78 4.95 -11.07
C ARG A 258 -6.18 5.69 -9.89
N ARG A 259 -5.00 5.26 -9.39
CA ARG A 259 -4.31 5.96 -8.31
C ARG A 259 -4.03 7.41 -8.69
N ARG A 260 -3.45 7.66 -9.86
CA ARG A 260 -3.14 9.01 -10.32
C ARG A 260 -4.38 9.86 -10.54
N ARG A 261 -5.41 9.29 -11.15
CA ARG A 261 -6.72 9.93 -11.30
C ARG A 261 -7.25 10.47 -9.95
N LEU A 262 -7.24 9.61 -8.93
CA LEU A 262 -7.72 9.97 -7.60
C LEU A 262 -6.85 11.03 -6.92
N LEU A 263 -5.52 10.97 -7.10
CA LEU A 263 -4.56 11.95 -6.58
C LEU A 263 -4.76 13.34 -7.19
N LEU A 264 -5.10 13.40 -8.48
CA LEU A 264 -5.36 14.64 -9.19
C LEU A 264 -6.80 15.14 -9.03
N GLY A 265 -7.67 14.36 -8.39
CA GLY A 265 -9.05 14.75 -8.11
C GLY A 265 -10.01 14.58 -9.28
N HIS A 266 -9.60 13.90 -10.37
CA HIS A 266 -10.50 13.63 -11.49
C HIS A 266 -11.62 12.65 -11.12
N GLU A 267 -12.83 12.92 -11.56
CA GLU A 267 -14.00 12.09 -11.24
C GLU A 267 -14.08 10.82 -12.11
N SER A 268 -13.60 10.88 -13.36
CA SER A 268 -13.64 9.76 -14.30
C SER A 268 -12.28 9.41 -14.89
N LEU A 269 -12.14 8.20 -15.48
CA LEU A 269 -10.96 7.82 -16.25
C LEU A 269 -10.87 8.60 -17.56
N ASP A 270 -11.98 9.06 -18.12
CA ASP A 270 -12.00 9.89 -19.32
C ASP A 270 -11.42 11.27 -19.08
N GLU A 271 -11.80 11.94 -17.98
CA GLU A 271 -11.17 13.22 -17.57
C GLU A 271 -9.66 13.05 -17.35
N TYR A 272 -9.27 11.94 -16.71
CA TYR A 272 -7.86 11.65 -16.52
C TYR A 272 -7.14 11.37 -17.85
N ALA A 273 -7.78 10.68 -18.81
CA ALA A 273 -7.24 10.47 -20.14
C ALA A 273 -6.99 11.80 -20.88
N GLU A 274 -7.95 12.73 -20.83
CA GLU A 274 -7.80 14.09 -21.38
C GLU A 274 -6.63 14.83 -20.74
N HIS A 275 -6.47 14.72 -19.43
CA HIS A 275 -5.36 15.34 -18.71
C HIS A 275 -4.01 14.76 -19.16
N VAL A 276 -3.89 13.43 -19.31
CA VAL A 276 -2.66 12.78 -19.80
C VAL A 276 -2.36 13.13 -21.27
N GLU A 277 -3.40 13.32 -22.10
CA GLU A 277 -3.25 13.76 -23.49
C GLU A 277 -2.67 15.18 -23.58
N GLN A 278 -3.03 16.07 -22.65
CA GLN A 278 -2.62 17.48 -22.65
C GLN A 278 -1.29 17.72 -21.90
N GLU A 279 -1.01 16.96 -20.84
CA GLU A 279 0.09 17.20 -19.93
C GLU A 279 1.19 16.15 -20.04
N ALA A 280 2.25 16.46 -20.77
CA ALA A 280 3.41 15.55 -20.94
C ALA A 280 4.03 15.13 -19.60
N LYS A 281 4.08 16.03 -18.61
CA LYS A 281 4.61 15.72 -17.27
C LYS A 281 3.84 14.57 -16.63
N GLU A 282 2.51 14.58 -16.77
CA GLU A 282 1.65 13.53 -16.21
C GLU A 282 1.88 12.19 -16.92
N ALA A 283 2.03 12.20 -18.25
CA ALA A 283 2.35 11.01 -19.01
C ALA A 283 3.69 10.37 -18.57
N PHE A 284 4.73 11.17 -18.30
CA PHE A 284 6.01 10.67 -17.76
C PHE A 284 5.87 10.12 -16.32
N LEU A 285 5.07 10.75 -15.48
CA LEU A 285 4.82 10.26 -14.11
C LEU A 285 4.06 8.93 -14.13
N LEU A 286 3.04 8.81 -14.98
CA LEU A 286 2.30 7.56 -15.17
C LEU A 286 3.20 6.46 -15.75
N GLN A 287 4.04 6.78 -16.74
CA GLN A 287 5.03 5.83 -17.28
C GLN A 287 5.94 5.28 -16.18
N ARG A 288 6.49 6.14 -15.33
CA ARG A 288 7.33 5.74 -14.19
C ARG A 288 6.58 4.79 -13.26
N ASP A 289 5.31 5.07 -12.97
CA ASP A 289 4.47 4.26 -12.11
C ASP A 289 4.21 2.88 -12.72
N LEU A 290 3.96 2.82 -14.02
CA LEU A 290 3.77 1.57 -14.76
C LEU A 290 5.04 0.71 -14.79
N GLN A 291 6.21 1.33 -14.90
CA GLN A 291 7.50 0.61 -14.88
C GLN A 291 7.86 0.06 -13.49
N ALA A 292 7.42 0.74 -12.42
CA ALA A 292 7.64 0.31 -11.04
C ALA A 292 6.66 -0.78 -10.57
N GLY A 293 5.58 -1.00 -11.31
CA GLY A 293 4.53 -1.98 -11.00
C GLY A 293 5.02 -3.44 -11.02
N PRO A 294 4.18 -4.39 -10.62
CA PRO A 294 4.53 -5.80 -10.68
C PRO A 294 4.85 -6.19 -12.12
N ARG A 295 6.01 -6.80 -12.34
CA ARG A 295 6.46 -7.26 -13.68
C ARG A 295 5.68 -8.50 -14.16
N GLN A 296 4.41 -8.59 -13.88
CA GLN A 296 3.51 -9.59 -14.47
C GLN A 296 3.06 -9.14 -15.86
N PHE A 297 4.03 -8.77 -16.68
CA PHE A 297 3.80 -8.44 -18.06
C PHE A 297 3.78 -9.74 -18.86
N PHE A 298 2.64 -10.40 -18.88
CA PHE A 298 2.42 -11.42 -19.89
C PHE A 298 2.14 -10.71 -21.21
N ARG A 299 3.13 -10.75 -22.08
CA ARG A 299 2.92 -10.51 -23.51
C ARG A 299 1.82 -11.48 -23.97
N MET A 300 0.84 -10.94 -24.68
CA MET A 300 -0.05 -11.78 -25.49
C MET A 300 0.74 -12.54 -26.53
#